data_210134dd5bea470f82623a7a5349005a
#
_entry.id   210134dd5bea470f82623a7a5349005a
#
_cell.length_a   1.000
_cell.length_b   1.000
_cell.length_c   1.000
_cell.angle_alpha   90.00
_cell.angle_beta   90.00
_cell.angle_gamma   90.00
#
_symmetry.space_group_name_H-M   'P 1'
#
loop_
_entity.id
_entity.type
_entity.pdbx_description
1 polymer ?
#
loop_
_entity_poly.entity_id
_entity_poly.type
_entity_poly.pdbx_seq_one_letter_code
_entity_poly.pdbx_strand_id
1 'polypeptide(L)'
;MVGRLKYTNMAKKIYQTQNVLEASRDRIRIAFDMFEKIYVSFSGGKDSTTMLHLVMDEAIKRNRKVCVLIIDLEAQYDDTIKHLHSMVDMYKDHIELHWFCGELLLRNAVTNFEPRWICWDEDK
;
A
#
# COMPACT_ATOMS: atom_id res chain seq x y z
N MET A 1 -28.98 1.49 34.36
CA MET A 1 -29.32 0.54 33.28
C MET A 1 -28.74 1.08 31.97
N VAL A 2 -27.59 0.61 31.58
CA VAL A 2 -26.95 1.06 30.33
C VAL A 2 -27.36 0.09 29.23
N GLY A 3 -28.15 0.59 28.27
CA GLY A 3 -28.68 -0.20 27.18
C GLY A 3 -27.56 -0.70 26.26
N ARG A 4 -27.45 -2.02 26.13
CA ARG A 4 -26.59 -2.71 25.14
C ARG A 4 -27.10 -2.37 23.74
N LEU A 5 -26.40 -1.51 23.03
CA LEU A 5 -26.57 -1.35 21.58
C LEU A 5 -26.28 -2.70 20.91
N LYS A 6 -27.32 -3.35 20.43
CA LYS A 6 -27.19 -4.54 19.57
C LYS A 6 -26.69 -4.10 18.20
N TYR A 7 -25.41 -4.31 17.93
CA TYR A 7 -24.87 -4.26 16.57
C TYR A 7 -25.38 -5.48 15.78
N THR A 8 -26.57 -5.39 15.24
CA THR A 8 -27.16 -6.37 14.31
C THR A 8 -27.26 -5.77 12.92
N ASN A 9 -26.11 -5.40 12.32
CA ASN A 9 -26.01 -5.27 10.90
C ASN A 9 -24.69 -5.90 10.44
N MET A 10 -24.64 -7.24 10.46
CA MET A 10 -23.66 -7.94 9.65
C MET A 10 -23.96 -7.62 8.19
N ALA A 11 -23.10 -6.84 7.55
CA ALA A 11 -23.23 -6.53 6.13
C ALA A 11 -23.38 -7.85 5.37
N LYS A 12 -24.56 -8.01 4.72
CA LYS A 12 -24.87 -9.23 3.96
C LYS A 12 -23.88 -9.27 2.78
N LYS A 13 -23.15 -10.40 2.65
CA LYS A 13 -22.29 -10.62 1.47
C LYS A 13 -23.17 -10.65 0.22
N ILE A 14 -22.85 -9.78 -0.72
CA ILE A 14 -23.48 -9.75 -2.05
C ILE A 14 -22.50 -10.37 -3.02
N TYR A 15 -22.85 -11.54 -3.55
CA TYR A 15 -22.07 -12.21 -4.59
C TYR A 15 -22.36 -11.54 -5.93
N GLN A 16 -21.30 -11.15 -6.63
CA GLN A 16 -21.39 -10.58 -7.96
C GLN A 16 -20.96 -11.63 -8.99
N THR A 17 -21.40 -11.44 -10.24
CA THR A 17 -21.01 -12.31 -11.37
C THR A 17 -19.60 -12.02 -11.87
N GLN A 18 -19.10 -10.81 -11.61
CA GLN A 18 -17.77 -10.36 -11.99
C GLN A 18 -16.69 -10.97 -11.08
N ASN A 19 -15.59 -11.46 -11.64
CA ASN A 19 -14.46 -11.94 -10.86
C ASN A 19 -13.67 -10.77 -10.22
N VAL A 20 -12.84 -11.10 -9.22
CA VAL A 20 -12.09 -10.10 -8.43
C VAL A 20 -11.12 -9.29 -9.30
N LEU A 21 -10.48 -9.90 -10.30
CA LEU A 21 -9.53 -9.23 -11.18
C LEU A 21 -10.23 -8.17 -12.04
N GLU A 22 -11.36 -8.54 -12.67
CA GLU A 22 -12.15 -7.62 -13.48
C GLU A 22 -12.67 -6.46 -12.63
N ALA A 23 -13.24 -6.76 -11.46
CA ALA A 23 -13.71 -5.76 -10.52
C ALA A 23 -12.61 -4.80 -10.06
N SER A 24 -11.38 -5.30 -9.84
CA SER A 24 -10.23 -4.48 -9.48
C SER A 24 -9.80 -3.56 -10.61
N ARG A 25 -9.73 -4.09 -11.84
CA ARG A 25 -9.39 -3.29 -13.03
C ARG A 25 -10.42 -2.18 -13.28
N ASP A 26 -11.70 -2.47 -13.11
CA ASP A 26 -12.75 -1.45 -13.29
C ASP A 26 -12.64 -0.33 -12.25
N ARG A 27 -12.38 -0.66 -10.98
CA ARG A 27 -12.15 0.34 -9.93
C ARG A 27 -10.93 1.20 -10.22
N ILE A 28 -9.84 0.60 -10.70
CA ILE A 28 -8.63 1.33 -11.08
C ILE A 28 -8.95 2.28 -12.25
N ARG A 29 -9.64 1.84 -13.29
CA ARG A 29 -10.06 2.72 -14.41
C ARG A 29 -10.89 3.90 -13.92
N ILE A 30 -11.87 3.65 -13.05
CA ILE A 30 -12.69 4.71 -12.44
C ILE A 30 -11.80 5.71 -11.67
N ALA A 31 -10.82 5.23 -10.89
CA ALA A 31 -9.91 6.11 -10.18
C ALA A 31 -9.10 6.99 -11.15
N PHE A 32 -8.60 6.43 -12.25
CA PHE A 32 -7.89 7.19 -13.28
C PHE A 32 -8.78 8.18 -14.03
N ASP A 33 -10.07 7.89 -14.17
CA ASP A 33 -11.04 8.79 -14.80
C ASP A 33 -11.42 9.95 -13.88
N MET A 34 -11.47 9.70 -12.57
CA MET A 34 -11.90 10.69 -11.56
C MET A 34 -10.76 11.60 -11.07
N PHE A 35 -9.53 11.11 -11.03
CA PHE A 35 -8.41 11.81 -10.39
C PHE A 35 -7.25 12.02 -11.35
N GLU A 36 -6.78 13.27 -11.40
CA GLU A 36 -5.59 13.63 -12.17
C GLU A 36 -4.30 13.09 -11.55
N LYS A 37 -4.22 13.08 -10.23
CA LYS A 37 -3.07 12.55 -9.48
C LYS A 37 -3.48 11.35 -8.66
N ILE A 38 -2.73 10.27 -8.81
CA ILE A 38 -2.94 9.00 -8.10
C ILE A 38 -1.64 8.63 -7.41
N TYR A 39 -1.75 8.13 -6.18
CA TYR A 39 -0.61 7.52 -5.51
C TYR A 39 -0.95 6.09 -5.07
N VAL A 40 0.09 5.26 -4.99
CA VAL A 40 0.04 3.89 -4.47
C VAL A 40 0.97 3.80 -3.27
N SER A 41 0.45 3.43 -2.10
CA SER A 41 1.29 3.05 -0.97
C SER A 41 1.79 1.62 -1.18
N PHE A 42 3.10 1.46 -1.31
CA PHE A 42 3.73 0.20 -1.67
C PHE A 42 4.61 -0.32 -0.54
N SER A 43 4.21 -1.42 0.07
CA SER A 43 4.91 -2.05 1.21
C SER A 43 5.84 -3.21 0.82
N GLY A 44 5.88 -3.60 -0.47
CA GLY A 44 6.62 -4.79 -0.92
C GLY A 44 5.94 -6.13 -0.61
N GLY A 45 4.79 -6.14 0.07
CA GLY A 45 4.03 -7.37 0.30
C GLY A 45 3.31 -7.86 -0.96
N LYS A 46 2.89 -9.13 -1.00
CA LYS A 46 2.24 -9.75 -2.17
C LYS A 46 1.01 -8.99 -2.68
N ASP A 47 0.20 -8.48 -1.76
CA ASP A 47 -1.06 -7.80 -2.12
C ASP A 47 -0.79 -6.40 -2.69
N SER A 48 0.12 -5.64 -2.07
CA SER A 48 0.54 -4.32 -2.58
C SER A 48 1.31 -4.44 -3.90
N THR A 49 2.08 -5.51 -4.10
CA THR A 49 2.75 -5.80 -5.38
C THR A 49 1.73 -6.08 -6.48
N THR A 50 0.72 -6.92 -6.21
CA THR A 50 -0.37 -7.19 -7.16
C THR A 50 -1.11 -5.91 -7.52
N MET A 51 -1.44 -5.08 -6.52
CA MET A 51 -2.10 -3.80 -6.75
C MET A 51 -1.23 -2.86 -7.59
N LEU A 52 0.08 -2.77 -7.28
CA LEU A 52 1.02 -1.95 -8.06
C LEU A 52 1.02 -2.37 -9.54
N HIS A 53 1.14 -3.66 -9.84
CA HIS A 53 1.11 -4.16 -11.23
C HIS A 53 -0.19 -3.75 -11.94
N LEU A 54 -1.35 -3.93 -11.31
CA LEU A 54 -2.64 -3.58 -11.92
C LEU A 54 -2.78 -2.07 -12.17
N VAL A 55 -2.29 -1.24 -11.25
CA VAL A 55 -2.30 0.23 -11.41
C VAL A 55 -1.34 0.63 -12.52
N MET A 56 -0.13 0.03 -12.58
CA MET A 56 0.85 0.33 -13.62
C MET A 56 0.40 -0.11 -15.00
N ASP A 57 -0.31 -1.24 -15.13
CA ASP A 57 -0.96 -1.65 -16.39
C ASP A 57 -1.86 -0.54 -16.94
N GLU A 58 -2.65 0.09 -16.10
CA GLU A 58 -3.55 1.16 -16.53
C GLU A 58 -2.81 2.49 -16.76
N ALA A 59 -1.82 2.82 -15.94
CA ALA A 59 -1.00 4.01 -16.07
C ALA A 59 -0.24 4.03 -17.41
N ILE A 60 0.38 2.91 -17.77
CA ILE A 60 1.13 2.74 -19.03
C ILE A 60 0.20 2.91 -20.24
N LYS A 61 -0.99 2.27 -20.22
CA LYS A 61 -1.97 2.43 -21.30
C LYS A 61 -2.39 3.87 -21.52
N ARG A 62 -2.46 4.65 -20.45
CA ARG A 62 -2.87 6.06 -20.48
C ARG A 62 -1.69 7.03 -20.64
N ASN A 63 -0.46 6.52 -20.71
CA ASN A 63 0.77 7.31 -20.70
C ASN A 63 0.82 8.32 -19.54
N ARG A 64 0.44 7.86 -18.35
CA ARG A 64 0.40 8.66 -17.11
C ARG A 64 1.42 8.17 -16.12
N LYS A 65 1.95 9.10 -15.30
CA LYS A 65 2.76 8.77 -14.13
C LYS A 65 1.88 8.58 -12.88
N VAL A 66 2.32 7.70 -11.99
CA VAL A 66 1.70 7.41 -10.70
C VAL A 66 2.73 7.68 -9.59
N CYS A 67 2.31 8.35 -8.54
CA CYS A 67 3.15 8.51 -7.36
C CYS A 67 3.21 7.18 -6.60
N VAL A 68 4.40 6.68 -6.28
CA VAL A 68 4.61 5.49 -5.45
C VAL A 68 5.22 5.91 -4.13
N LEU A 69 4.49 5.69 -3.04
CA LEU A 69 4.94 5.98 -1.69
C LEU A 69 5.45 4.70 -1.04
N ILE A 70 6.70 4.70 -0.64
CA ILE A 70 7.32 3.67 0.19
C ILE A 70 7.64 4.29 1.54
N ILE A 71 7.16 3.68 2.63
CA ILE A 71 7.52 4.05 3.99
C ILE A 71 8.53 3.00 4.47
N ASP A 72 9.76 3.43 4.62
CA ASP A 72 10.84 2.57 5.10
C ASP A 72 10.86 2.56 6.62
N LEU A 73 10.69 1.38 7.20
CA LEU A 73 10.67 1.18 8.64
C LEU A 73 12.04 0.76 9.20
N GLU A 74 13.13 1.04 8.48
CA GLU A 74 14.53 0.75 8.86
C GLU A 74 14.81 -0.76 9.01
N ALA A 75 14.16 -1.43 9.94
CA ALA A 75 14.36 -2.84 10.25
C ALA A 75 13.53 -3.76 9.33
N GLN A 76 13.78 -3.71 8.03
CA GLN A 76 13.14 -4.59 7.04
C GLN A 76 14.08 -5.71 6.60
N TYR A 77 13.51 -6.82 6.12
CA TYR A 77 14.29 -7.90 5.54
C TYR A 77 14.96 -7.47 4.23
N ASP A 78 16.21 -7.87 4.01
CA ASP A 78 16.97 -7.57 2.79
C ASP A 78 16.22 -7.93 1.51
N ASP A 79 15.50 -9.07 1.52
CA ASP A 79 14.73 -9.50 0.36
C ASP A 79 13.53 -8.60 0.09
N THR A 80 12.93 -8.01 1.14
CA THR A 80 11.89 -6.98 0.96
C THR A 80 12.47 -5.75 0.30
N ILE A 81 13.60 -5.26 0.77
CA ILE A 81 14.28 -4.09 0.19
C ILE A 81 14.68 -4.33 -1.27
N LYS A 82 15.28 -5.50 -1.56
CA LYS A 82 15.62 -5.89 -2.94
C LYS A 82 14.37 -5.92 -3.84
N HIS A 83 13.26 -6.45 -3.33
CA HIS A 83 12.01 -6.49 -4.06
C HIS A 83 11.46 -5.08 -4.33
N LEU A 84 11.48 -4.18 -3.33
CA LEU A 84 11.08 -2.79 -3.50
C LEU A 84 11.89 -2.11 -4.61
N HIS A 85 13.21 -2.23 -4.58
CA HIS A 85 14.09 -1.67 -5.63
C HIS A 85 13.79 -2.26 -7.00
N SER A 86 13.61 -3.59 -7.09
CA SER A 86 13.29 -4.27 -8.36
C SER A 86 11.99 -3.74 -8.97
N MET A 87 10.95 -3.51 -8.15
CA MET A 87 9.67 -2.97 -8.62
C MET A 87 9.79 -1.50 -9.06
N VAL A 88 10.56 -0.69 -8.31
CA VAL A 88 10.85 0.70 -8.67
C VAL A 88 11.59 0.77 -10.01
N ASP A 89 12.62 -0.05 -10.19
CA ASP A 89 13.40 -0.10 -11.44
C ASP A 89 12.54 -0.55 -12.63
N MET A 90 11.64 -1.52 -12.41
CA MET A 90 10.74 -2.02 -13.45
C MET A 90 9.82 -0.91 -14.00
N TYR A 91 9.38 0.00 -13.14
CA TYR A 91 8.39 1.04 -13.50
C TYR A 91 8.93 2.47 -13.51
N LYS A 92 10.25 2.65 -13.44
CA LYS A 92 10.92 3.95 -13.27
C LYS A 92 10.44 5.06 -14.22
N ASP A 93 10.08 4.71 -15.44
CA ASP A 93 9.65 5.69 -16.46
C ASP A 93 8.20 6.17 -16.26
N HIS A 94 7.41 5.42 -15.47
CA HIS A 94 5.98 5.66 -15.25
C HIS A 94 5.62 5.96 -13.80
N ILE A 95 6.62 6.09 -12.91
CA ILE A 95 6.40 6.42 -11.51
C ILE A 95 7.08 7.72 -11.11
N GLU A 96 6.53 8.34 -10.07
CA GLU A 96 7.16 9.36 -9.26
C GLU A 96 7.36 8.75 -7.87
N LEU A 97 8.63 8.44 -7.53
CA LEU A 97 8.95 7.73 -6.30
C LEU A 97 9.07 8.68 -5.12
N HIS A 98 8.36 8.37 -4.05
CA HIS A 98 8.51 8.97 -2.73
C HIS A 98 8.90 7.88 -1.73
N TRP A 99 10.20 7.78 -1.44
CA TRP A 99 10.72 6.84 -0.44
C TRP A 99 10.99 7.60 0.84
N PHE A 100 10.14 7.38 1.83
CA PHE A 100 10.19 8.08 3.11
C PHE A 100 10.97 7.26 4.13
N CYS A 101 12.08 7.83 4.61
CA CYS A 101 12.86 7.37 5.76
C CYS A 101 12.78 8.48 6.80
N GLY A 102 12.09 8.27 7.88
CA GLY A 102 11.92 9.30 8.90
C GLY A 102 11.44 8.71 10.23
N GLU A 103 11.55 9.49 11.28
CA GLU A 103 11.18 9.06 12.62
C GLU A 103 9.70 8.70 12.70
N LEU A 104 9.44 7.45 13.03
CA LEU A 104 8.11 6.93 13.33
C LEU A 104 8.15 6.12 14.62
N LEU A 105 7.28 6.49 15.56
CA LEU A 105 7.10 5.73 16.80
C LEU A 105 6.25 4.49 16.55
N LEU A 106 6.88 3.34 16.56
CA LEU A 106 6.26 2.06 16.29
C LEU A 106 6.04 1.24 17.55
N ARG A 107 5.04 0.36 17.51
CA ARG A 107 4.85 -0.66 18.54
C ARG A 107 5.86 -1.79 18.33
N ASN A 108 6.61 -2.12 19.38
CA ASN A 108 7.51 -3.27 19.35
C ASN A 108 6.68 -4.56 19.52
N ALA A 109 6.73 -5.43 18.52
CA ALA A 109 6.04 -6.72 18.54
C ALA A 109 6.93 -7.87 19.07
N VAL A 110 8.22 -7.61 19.30
CA VAL A 110 9.21 -8.63 19.65
C VAL A 110 9.41 -8.74 21.16
N THR A 111 9.31 -7.63 21.89
CA THR A 111 9.52 -7.60 23.34
C THR A 111 8.52 -6.70 24.06
N ASN A 112 8.20 -7.09 25.30
CA ASN A 112 7.39 -6.27 26.20
C ASN A 112 8.23 -5.33 27.09
N PHE A 113 9.55 -5.49 27.11
CA PHE A 113 10.44 -4.63 27.92
C PHE A 113 10.61 -3.25 27.31
N GLU A 114 10.62 -3.17 25.97
CA GLU A 114 10.58 -1.94 25.21
C GLU A 114 9.34 -1.96 24.29
N PRO A 115 8.20 -1.54 24.78
CA PRO A 115 6.93 -1.71 24.05
C PRO A 115 6.81 -0.84 22.80
N ARG A 116 7.72 0.11 22.63
CA ARG A 116 7.79 1.02 21.48
C ARG A 116 9.23 1.23 21.07
N TRP A 117 9.43 1.52 19.79
CA TRP A 117 10.72 1.92 19.25
C TRP A 117 10.52 3.00 18.18
N ILE A 118 11.56 3.81 17.99
CA ILE A 118 11.57 4.85 16.94
C ILE A 118 12.47 4.32 15.83
N CYS A 119 11.92 4.21 14.61
CA CYS A 119 12.73 3.93 13.43
C CYS A 119 13.36 5.21 12.92
N TRP A 120 14.54 5.12 12.32
CA TRP A 120 15.33 6.25 11.83
C TRP A 120 15.60 7.31 12.91
N ASP A 121 15.85 6.87 14.13
CA ASP A 121 16.16 7.70 15.28
C ASP A 121 17.57 8.32 15.10
N GLU A 122 17.65 9.64 14.96
CA GLU A 122 18.93 10.35 14.74
C GLU A 122 19.85 10.31 15.97
N ASP A 123 19.33 9.96 17.14
CA ASP A 123 20.09 9.89 18.40
C ASP A 123 20.73 8.50 18.66
N LYS A 124 20.61 7.52 17.76
CA LYS A 124 21.15 6.16 17.86
C LYS A 124 22.33 5.89 16.97
#